data_4eaf3ff97d57f255ccc67b8c6d7f622a
#
_entry.id   4eaf3ff97d57f255ccc67b8c6d7f622a
#
_cell.length_a   1.000
_cell.length_b   1.000
_cell.length_c   1.000
_cell.angle_alpha   90.00
_cell.angle_beta   90.00
_cell.angle_gamma   90.00
#
_symmetry.space_group_name_H-M   'P 1'
#
loop_
_entity.id
_entity.type
_entity.pdbx_description
1 polymer ?
#
loop_
_entity_poly.entity_id
_entity_poly.type
_entity_poly.pdbx_seq_one_letter_code
_entity_poly.pdbx_strand_id
1 'polypeptide(L)'
;NATIEVKFMSWSEYEQKYPLIFASGEDWDIIYTADWCFYNAQATKQGFYEITEDALKTYAPMTAETMYPEAWEQAKVDGKVYMLPMNYKEITAYVYMARGDLMDKYGITSVSSLDEAEAYMDAIVQNEPSLIPIDVGSDYDKLFLYDRMWKKANWESDEKVVAIGPWQVMGSVSEVDDSVSVVGT
;
A
#
# COMPACT_ATOMS: atom_id res chain seq x y z
N ASN A 1 -27.54 21.59 11.10
CA ASN A 1 -27.12 20.53 12.02
C ASN A 1 -27.35 19.20 11.30
N ALA A 2 -26.33 18.37 11.22
CA ALA A 2 -26.41 17.01 10.69
C ALA A 2 -26.10 16.02 11.82
N THR A 3 -26.76 14.88 11.82
CA THR A 3 -26.42 13.73 12.69
C THR A 3 -25.63 12.76 11.85
N ILE A 4 -24.50 12.29 12.38
CA ILE A 4 -23.65 11.30 11.72
C ILE A 4 -23.79 9.99 12.50
N GLU A 5 -24.20 8.95 11.79
CA GLU A 5 -24.21 7.56 12.27
C GLU A 5 -23.05 6.84 11.58
N VAL A 6 -22.16 6.24 12.36
CA VAL A 6 -20.98 5.54 11.84
C VAL A 6 -21.15 4.04 12.09
N LYS A 7 -21.11 3.27 10.99
CA LYS A 7 -21.10 1.80 11.03
C LYS A 7 -19.66 1.31 10.88
N PHE A 8 -19.12 0.73 11.94
CA PHE A 8 -17.77 0.14 11.93
C PHE A 8 -17.83 -1.33 11.57
N MET A 9 -16.84 -1.76 10.79
CA MET A 9 -16.61 -3.17 10.45
C MET A 9 -15.11 -3.46 10.59
N SER A 10 -14.76 -4.69 10.96
CA SER A 10 -13.39 -5.17 10.85
C SER A 10 -13.00 -5.32 9.37
N TRP A 11 -11.73 -5.33 9.05
CA TRP A 11 -11.28 -5.48 7.66
C TRP A 11 -11.80 -6.77 7.01
N SER A 12 -11.76 -7.88 7.72
CA SER A 12 -12.28 -9.16 7.22
C SER A 12 -13.78 -9.16 6.97
N GLU A 13 -14.56 -8.44 7.79
CA GLU A 13 -15.99 -8.24 7.55
C GLU A 13 -16.24 -7.27 6.39
N TYR A 14 -15.42 -6.23 6.28
CA TYR A 14 -15.56 -5.20 5.27
C TYR A 14 -15.44 -5.78 3.87
N GLU A 15 -14.40 -6.56 3.60
CA GLU A 15 -14.20 -7.23 2.32
C GLU A 15 -15.39 -8.12 1.92
N GLN A 16 -15.96 -8.84 2.88
CA GLN A 16 -17.08 -9.74 2.63
C GLN A 16 -18.41 -9.00 2.46
N LYS A 17 -18.64 -7.96 3.25
CA LYS A 17 -19.92 -7.24 3.31
C LYS A 17 -20.02 -6.10 2.30
N TYR A 18 -18.90 -5.53 1.87
CA TYR A 18 -18.89 -4.39 0.98
C TYR A 18 -19.72 -4.60 -0.29
N PRO A 19 -19.53 -5.68 -1.07
CA PRO A 19 -20.37 -5.92 -2.24
C PRO A 19 -21.85 -6.10 -1.89
N LEU A 20 -22.17 -6.62 -0.70
CA LEU A 20 -23.53 -6.83 -0.24
C LEU A 20 -24.25 -5.53 0.09
N ILE A 21 -23.53 -4.52 0.63
CA ILE A 21 -24.08 -3.19 0.90
C ILE A 21 -24.62 -2.58 -0.40
N PHE A 22 -23.88 -2.65 -1.49
CA PHE A 22 -24.32 -2.15 -2.79
C PHE A 22 -25.45 -2.98 -3.38
N ALA A 23 -25.49 -4.28 -3.13
CA ALA A 23 -26.53 -5.17 -3.66
C ALA A 23 -27.83 -5.13 -2.85
N SER A 24 -27.78 -4.81 -1.56
CA SER A 24 -28.92 -4.82 -0.67
C SER A 24 -29.87 -3.64 -0.83
N GLY A 25 -29.42 -2.55 -1.44
CA GLY A 25 -30.11 -1.27 -1.46
C GLY A 25 -30.18 -0.59 -0.08
N GLU A 26 -29.27 -0.98 0.83
CA GLU A 26 -29.14 -0.29 2.12
C GLU A 26 -28.76 1.18 1.89
N ASP A 27 -29.40 2.06 2.62
CA ASP A 27 -29.17 3.50 2.50
C ASP A 27 -27.87 3.88 3.25
N TRP A 28 -26.98 4.59 2.56
CA TRP A 28 -25.74 5.12 3.09
C TRP A 28 -25.33 6.38 2.32
N ASP A 29 -24.75 7.35 2.98
CA ASP A 29 -24.31 8.61 2.38
C ASP A 29 -22.82 8.56 1.99
N ILE A 30 -21.98 7.99 2.85
CA ILE A 30 -20.52 7.92 2.66
C ILE A 30 -20.04 6.52 3.01
N ILE A 31 -19.20 5.96 2.17
CA ILE A 31 -18.54 4.68 2.42
C ILE A 31 -17.05 4.80 2.14
N TYR A 32 -16.24 4.16 2.99
CA TYR A 32 -14.81 4.07 2.73
C TYR A 32 -14.55 3.22 1.49
N THR A 33 -13.62 3.64 0.66
CA THR A 33 -13.17 2.89 -0.51
C THR A 33 -11.71 3.19 -0.82
N ALA A 34 -11.07 2.35 -1.62
CA ALA A 34 -9.73 2.54 -2.12
C ALA A 34 -9.57 1.79 -3.46
N ASP A 35 -8.50 2.06 -4.19
CA ASP A 35 -8.18 1.37 -5.44
C ASP A 35 -8.10 -0.16 -5.25
N TRP A 36 -7.47 -0.60 -4.17
CA TRP A 36 -7.40 -2.00 -3.73
C TRP A 36 -8.69 -2.50 -3.07
N CYS A 37 -9.66 -1.63 -2.75
CA CYS A 37 -10.88 -1.93 -2.02
C CYS A 37 -12.13 -1.53 -2.81
N PHE A 38 -12.40 -2.25 -3.89
CA PHE A 38 -13.60 -2.19 -4.73
C PHE A 38 -13.91 -0.84 -5.41
N TYR A 39 -13.10 0.22 -5.26
CA TYR A 39 -13.38 1.53 -5.83
C TYR A 39 -13.66 1.46 -7.34
N ASN A 40 -12.70 0.97 -8.11
CA ASN A 40 -12.82 0.87 -9.56
C ASN A 40 -14.05 0.05 -10.00
N ALA A 41 -14.26 -1.09 -9.32
CA ALA A 41 -15.37 -1.99 -9.64
C ALA A 41 -16.75 -1.35 -9.38
N GLN A 42 -16.89 -0.57 -8.31
CA GLN A 42 -18.16 0.09 -7.99
C GLN A 42 -18.36 1.38 -8.79
N ALA A 43 -17.31 2.16 -9.03
CA ALA A 43 -17.36 3.34 -9.88
C ALA A 43 -17.82 3.00 -11.30
N THR A 44 -17.23 1.95 -11.91
CA THR A 44 -17.62 1.46 -13.25
C THR A 44 -19.08 0.99 -13.30
N LYS A 45 -19.61 0.46 -12.19
CA LYS A 45 -21.02 0.05 -12.08
C LYS A 45 -21.98 1.18 -11.68
N GLN A 46 -21.48 2.42 -11.63
CA GLN A 46 -22.24 3.59 -11.18
C GLN A 46 -22.75 3.46 -9.72
N GLY A 47 -22.01 2.77 -8.88
CA GLY A 47 -22.32 2.64 -7.46
C GLY A 47 -22.02 3.90 -6.64
N PHE A 48 -21.33 4.88 -7.23
CA PHE A 48 -21.04 6.18 -6.63
C PHE A 48 -21.54 7.33 -7.49
N TYR A 49 -21.83 8.47 -6.85
CA TYR A 49 -22.08 9.71 -7.57
C TYR A 49 -20.76 10.31 -8.11
N GLU A 50 -20.84 10.87 -9.31
CA GLU A 50 -19.73 11.64 -9.87
C GLU A 50 -19.51 12.92 -9.04
N ILE A 51 -18.28 13.15 -8.63
CA ILE A 51 -17.87 14.36 -7.94
C ILE A 51 -17.33 15.34 -8.98
N THR A 52 -18.15 16.24 -9.42
CA THR A 52 -17.80 17.26 -10.42
C THR A 52 -16.99 18.39 -9.79
N GLU A 53 -16.21 19.12 -10.60
CA GLU A 53 -15.49 20.31 -10.14
C GLU A 53 -16.44 21.37 -9.55
N ASP A 54 -17.62 21.54 -10.15
CA ASP A 54 -18.61 22.51 -9.64
C ASP A 54 -19.16 22.09 -8.30
N ALA A 55 -19.40 20.79 -8.08
CA ALA A 55 -19.81 20.27 -6.79
C ALA A 55 -18.71 20.48 -5.74
N LEU A 56 -17.45 20.20 -6.06
CA LEU A 56 -16.32 20.44 -5.17
C LEU A 56 -16.20 21.91 -4.80
N LYS A 57 -16.23 22.80 -5.78
CA LYS A 57 -16.14 24.26 -5.54
C LYS A 57 -17.29 24.79 -4.69
N THR A 58 -18.47 24.20 -4.85
CA THR A 58 -19.69 24.64 -4.15
C THR A 58 -19.78 24.11 -2.73
N TYR A 59 -19.49 22.82 -2.52
CA TYR A 59 -19.78 22.12 -1.28
C TYR A 59 -18.52 21.77 -0.46
N ALA A 60 -17.36 21.70 -1.11
CA ALA A 60 -16.11 21.35 -0.48
C ALA A 60 -14.93 22.22 -1.00
N PRO A 61 -15.03 23.57 -0.98
CA PRO A 61 -14.02 24.45 -1.57
C PRO A 61 -12.64 24.28 -0.96
N MET A 62 -12.55 24.06 0.34
CA MET A 62 -11.25 23.81 1.00
C MET A 62 -10.60 22.51 0.51
N THR A 63 -11.38 21.47 0.32
CA THR A 63 -10.88 20.19 -0.23
C THR A 63 -10.41 20.36 -1.68
N ALA A 64 -11.16 21.11 -2.49
CA ALA A 64 -10.79 21.42 -3.86
C ALA A 64 -9.46 22.18 -3.95
N GLU A 65 -9.22 23.10 -3.01
CA GLU A 65 -8.03 23.96 -2.97
C GLU A 65 -6.79 23.26 -2.40
N THR A 66 -6.98 22.44 -1.37
CA THR A 66 -5.86 21.85 -0.60
C THR A 66 -5.41 20.49 -1.06
N MET A 67 -6.22 19.78 -1.85
CA MET A 67 -5.89 18.46 -2.36
C MET A 67 -4.85 18.54 -3.48
N TYR A 68 -3.89 17.63 -3.45
CA TYR A 68 -2.88 17.52 -4.49
C TYR A 68 -3.50 17.19 -5.86
N PRO A 69 -3.10 17.88 -6.94
CA PRO A 69 -3.62 17.60 -8.29
C PRO A 69 -3.47 16.15 -8.71
N GLU A 70 -2.35 15.52 -8.35
CA GLU A 70 -2.05 14.13 -8.65
C GLU A 70 -3.03 13.16 -7.97
N ALA A 71 -3.53 13.50 -6.79
CA ALA A 71 -4.53 12.69 -6.09
C ALA A 71 -5.86 12.68 -6.83
N TRP A 72 -6.26 13.79 -7.41
CA TRP A 72 -7.44 13.87 -8.27
C TRP A 72 -7.27 13.06 -9.55
N GLU A 73 -6.09 13.11 -10.18
CA GLU A 73 -5.82 12.29 -11.38
C GLU A 73 -5.87 10.80 -11.08
N GLN A 74 -5.31 10.36 -9.96
CA GLN A 74 -5.36 8.96 -9.53
C GLN A 74 -6.76 8.49 -9.12
N ALA A 75 -7.62 9.41 -8.68
CA ALA A 75 -9.00 9.11 -8.31
C ALA A 75 -9.94 8.94 -9.51
N LYS A 76 -9.46 9.16 -10.74
CA LYS A 76 -10.31 9.05 -11.93
C LYS A 76 -10.54 7.61 -12.35
N VAL A 77 -11.80 7.30 -12.61
CA VAL A 77 -12.23 6.08 -13.29
C VAL A 77 -12.97 6.52 -14.55
N ASP A 78 -12.53 6.08 -15.72
CA ASP A 78 -13.05 6.51 -17.03
C ASP A 78 -13.12 8.04 -17.17
N GLY A 79 -12.10 8.74 -16.65
CA GLY A 79 -11.97 10.20 -16.73
C GLY A 79 -12.84 10.97 -15.71
N LYS A 80 -13.52 10.31 -14.81
CA LYS A 80 -14.42 10.90 -13.82
C LYS A 80 -13.99 10.57 -12.39
N VAL A 81 -14.24 11.48 -11.47
CA VAL A 81 -13.93 11.32 -10.05
C VAL A 81 -15.17 10.88 -9.29
N TYR A 82 -15.05 9.84 -8.46
CA TYR A 82 -16.14 9.29 -7.64
C TYR A 82 -15.77 9.16 -6.16
N MET A 83 -14.57 9.55 -5.77
CA MET A 83 -14.16 9.56 -4.37
C MET A 83 -13.44 10.86 -4.01
N LEU A 84 -13.50 11.23 -2.75
CA LEU A 84 -12.65 12.26 -2.17
C LEU A 84 -11.36 11.60 -1.71
N PRO A 85 -10.21 11.87 -2.34
CA PRO A 85 -8.94 11.34 -1.91
C PRO A 85 -8.58 11.79 -0.49
N MET A 86 -7.73 11.03 0.20
CA MET A 86 -7.22 11.43 1.50
C MET A 86 -6.16 12.51 1.35
N ASN A 87 -6.24 13.54 2.20
CA ASN A 87 -5.33 14.69 2.16
C ASN A 87 -4.27 14.60 3.26
N TYR A 88 -3.60 13.47 3.38
CA TYR A 88 -2.41 13.39 4.23
C TYR A 88 -1.30 12.62 3.51
N LYS A 89 -0.07 13.01 3.81
CA LYS A 89 1.08 12.26 3.34
C LYS A 89 1.22 11.01 4.19
N GLU A 90 0.91 9.89 3.61
CA GLU A 90 1.25 8.62 4.21
C GLU A 90 2.76 8.40 4.06
N ILE A 91 3.46 8.39 5.18
CA ILE A 91 4.85 7.98 5.21
C ILE A 91 4.86 6.54 5.71
N THR A 92 4.89 5.62 4.76
CA THR A 92 5.05 4.21 5.10
C THR A 92 6.53 3.88 5.16
N ALA A 93 7.01 3.57 6.34
CA ALA A 93 8.35 3.04 6.53
C ALA A 93 8.27 1.52 6.60
N TYR A 94 8.98 0.87 5.68
CA TYR A 94 9.20 -0.58 5.77
C TYR A 94 10.44 -0.83 6.62
N VAL A 95 10.27 -1.65 7.63
CA VAL A 95 11.35 -1.96 8.58
C VAL A 95 11.48 -3.48 8.75
N TYR A 96 12.70 -3.92 8.93
CA TYR A 96 12.98 -5.25 9.44
C TYR A 96 13.09 -5.17 10.96
N MET A 97 12.33 -6.01 11.65
CA MET A 97 12.42 -6.13 13.09
C MET A 97 13.15 -7.41 13.45
N ALA A 98 14.29 -7.28 14.06
CA ALA A 98 15.01 -8.40 14.65
C ALA A 98 14.55 -8.62 16.11
N ARG A 99 14.47 -9.86 16.55
CA ARG A 99 14.17 -10.19 17.94
C ARG A 99 15.37 -9.88 18.83
N GLY A 100 15.23 -8.90 19.72
CA GLY A 100 16.30 -8.44 20.62
C GLY A 100 16.80 -9.53 21.54
N ASP A 101 15.93 -10.41 22.03
CA ASP A 101 16.32 -11.55 22.89
C ASP A 101 17.24 -12.56 22.16
N LEU A 102 17.05 -12.75 20.86
CA LEU A 102 17.92 -13.59 20.03
C LEU A 102 19.22 -12.86 19.65
N MET A 103 19.15 -11.56 19.42
CA MET A 103 20.35 -10.75 19.23
C MET A 103 21.27 -10.82 20.45
N ASP A 104 20.72 -10.62 21.64
CA ASP A 104 21.46 -10.74 22.90
C ASP A 104 22.05 -12.16 23.08
N LYS A 105 21.23 -13.19 22.82
CA LYS A 105 21.64 -14.60 22.94
C LYS A 105 22.84 -14.94 22.06
N TYR A 106 22.90 -14.37 20.85
CA TYR A 106 23.96 -14.67 19.87
C TYR A 106 25.02 -13.57 19.77
N GLY A 107 24.99 -12.57 20.65
CA GLY A 107 25.96 -11.49 20.69
C GLY A 107 25.91 -10.57 19.46
N ILE A 108 24.76 -10.47 18.82
CA ILE A 108 24.54 -9.61 17.65
C ILE A 108 24.10 -8.23 18.15
N THR A 109 24.91 -7.23 17.89
CA THR A 109 24.70 -5.88 18.43
C THR A 109 23.98 -4.95 17.45
N SER A 110 23.91 -5.31 16.17
CA SER A 110 23.31 -4.50 15.11
C SER A 110 22.73 -5.37 13.99
N VAL A 111 21.67 -4.90 13.36
CA VAL A 111 21.10 -5.45 12.12
C VAL A 111 20.73 -4.26 11.23
N SER A 112 21.75 -3.50 10.79
CA SER A 112 21.59 -2.25 10.03
C SER A 112 22.02 -2.35 8.56
N SER A 113 22.62 -3.49 8.18
CA SER A 113 23.01 -3.79 6.80
C SER A 113 22.46 -5.16 6.37
N LEU A 114 22.50 -5.46 5.07
CA LEU A 114 22.12 -6.78 4.57
C LEU A 114 23.04 -7.88 5.12
N ASP A 115 24.34 -7.64 5.17
CA ASP A 115 25.31 -8.60 5.68
C ASP A 115 25.04 -8.92 7.16
N GLU A 116 24.71 -7.91 7.96
CA GLU A 116 24.31 -8.09 9.36
C GLU A 116 22.98 -8.82 9.49
N ALA A 117 22.03 -8.55 8.59
CA ALA A 117 20.75 -9.27 8.56
C ALA A 117 20.95 -10.74 8.16
N GLU A 118 21.81 -11.03 7.18
CA GLU A 118 22.20 -12.40 6.82
C GLU A 118 22.85 -13.12 8.01
N ALA A 119 23.82 -12.48 8.66
CA ALA A 119 24.48 -13.06 9.82
C ALA A 119 23.48 -13.37 10.97
N TYR A 120 22.50 -12.49 11.19
CA TYR A 120 21.41 -12.74 12.14
C TYR A 120 20.54 -13.93 11.70
N MET A 121 20.12 -13.99 10.44
CA MET A 121 19.32 -15.09 9.92
C MET A 121 20.05 -16.43 9.98
N ASP A 122 21.34 -16.44 9.66
CA ASP A 122 22.20 -17.62 9.74
C ASP A 122 22.31 -18.14 11.17
N ALA A 123 22.47 -17.24 12.16
CA ALA A 123 22.48 -17.62 13.57
C ALA A 123 21.17 -18.31 13.99
N ILE A 124 20.03 -17.81 13.50
CA ILE A 124 18.71 -18.44 13.77
C ILE A 124 18.63 -19.82 13.10
N VAL A 125 18.96 -19.93 11.82
CA VAL A 125 18.89 -21.21 11.08
C VAL A 125 19.75 -22.28 11.75
N GLN A 126 20.94 -21.91 12.22
CA GLN A 126 21.88 -22.85 12.80
C GLN A 126 21.50 -23.30 14.23
N ASN A 127 20.88 -22.41 15.00
CA ASN A 127 20.73 -22.63 16.45
C ASN A 127 19.27 -22.76 16.91
N GLU A 128 18.31 -22.38 16.08
CA GLU A 128 16.87 -22.37 16.41
C GLU A 128 16.05 -23.12 15.34
N PRO A 129 16.17 -24.45 15.27
CA PRO A 129 15.56 -25.23 14.16
C PRO A 129 14.02 -25.18 14.12
N SER A 130 13.39 -24.68 15.17
CA SER A 130 11.93 -24.47 15.25
C SER A 130 11.49 -23.08 14.79
N LEU A 131 12.43 -22.17 14.54
CA LEU A 131 12.11 -20.80 14.13
C LEU A 131 12.36 -20.60 12.64
N ILE A 132 11.50 -19.81 12.03
CA ILE A 132 11.71 -19.28 10.69
C ILE A 132 12.51 -17.99 10.85
N PRO A 133 13.69 -17.86 10.20
CA PRO A 133 14.60 -16.74 10.43
C PRO A 133 14.02 -15.40 9.97
N ILE A 134 13.15 -15.44 8.96
CA ILE A 134 12.45 -14.28 8.43
C ILE A 134 11.07 -14.71 7.94
N ASP A 135 10.06 -13.94 8.27
CA ASP A 135 8.70 -14.16 7.82
C ASP A 135 8.01 -12.82 7.53
N VAL A 136 6.99 -12.89 6.72
CA VAL A 136 6.07 -11.80 6.44
C VAL A 136 4.67 -12.23 6.84
N GLY A 137 3.82 -11.28 7.18
CA GLY A 137 2.42 -11.58 7.47
C GLY A 137 1.75 -12.32 6.31
N SER A 138 0.75 -13.14 6.61
CA SER A 138 0.03 -13.99 5.63
C SER A 138 -0.55 -13.19 4.44
N ASP A 139 -0.78 -11.90 4.65
CA ASP A 139 -1.37 -11.00 3.66
C ASP A 139 -0.33 -10.40 2.71
N TYR A 140 0.95 -10.73 2.92
CA TYR A 140 2.06 -10.21 2.12
C TYR A 140 2.73 -11.31 1.30
N ASP A 141 2.98 -11.04 0.03
CA ASP A 141 3.73 -11.94 -0.82
C ASP A 141 5.20 -12.01 -0.36
N LYS A 142 5.80 -13.19 -0.47
CA LYS A 142 7.23 -13.41 -0.19
C LYS A 142 8.14 -12.57 -1.09
N LEU A 143 7.68 -12.23 -2.28
CA LEU A 143 8.36 -11.31 -3.21
C LEU A 143 8.56 -9.90 -2.63
N PHE A 144 7.73 -9.50 -1.68
CA PHE A 144 7.86 -8.22 -1.00
C PHE A 144 9.22 -8.03 -0.28
N LEU A 145 9.73 -9.06 0.37
CA LEU A 145 11.05 -9.02 0.98
C LEU A 145 12.15 -8.98 -0.09
N TYR A 146 11.99 -9.79 -1.14
CA TYR A 146 12.93 -9.83 -2.26
C TYR A 146 13.04 -8.46 -2.95
N ASP A 147 11.92 -7.80 -3.19
CA ASP A 147 11.88 -6.43 -3.75
C ASP A 147 12.72 -5.45 -2.93
N ARG A 148 12.63 -5.51 -1.61
CA ARG A 148 13.37 -4.60 -0.73
C ARG A 148 14.86 -4.90 -0.69
N MET A 149 15.21 -6.17 -0.68
CA MET A 149 16.60 -6.62 -0.73
C MET A 149 17.23 -6.29 -2.08
N TRP A 150 16.52 -6.54 -3.16
CA TRP A 150 16.99 -6.27 -4.52
C TRP A 150 17.20 -4.77 -4.77
N LYS A 151 16.30 -3.92 -4.33
CA LYS A 151 16.45 -2.47 -4.41
C LYS A 151 17.72 -1.98 -3.75
N LYS A 152 18.04 -2.51 -2.58
CA LYS A 152 19.27 -2.12 -1.89
C LYS A 152 20.50 -2.63 -2.61
N ALA A 153 20.49 -3.86 -3.09
CA ALA A 153 21.62 -4.46 -3.80
C ALA A 153 21.96 -3.72 -5.11
N ASN A 154 20.97 -3.09 -5.74
CA ASN A 154 21.14 -2.36 -7.00
C ASN A 154 21.07 -0.84 -6.85
N TRP A 155 21.14 -0.32 -5.63
CA TRP A 155 21.05 1.12 -5.35
C TRP A 155 22.16 1.95 -6.02
N GLU A 156 23.32 1.36 -6.25
CA GLU A 156 24.49 1.99 -6.86
C GLU A 156 24.55 1.76 -8.39
N SER A 157 23.56 1.11 -8.98
CA SER A 157 23.49 0.94 -10.44
C SER A 157 22.88 2.17 -11.09
N ASP A 158 23.17 2.36 -12.38
CA ASP A 158 22.60 3.42 -13.23
C ASP A 158 21.09 3.21 -13.51
N GLU A 159 20.45 2.35 -12.74
CA GLU A 159 19.03 2.02 -12.87
C GLU A 159 18.25 2.45 -11.63
N LYS A 160 17.25 3.27 -11.85
CA LYS A 160 16.21 3.55 -10.84
C LYS A 160 15.24 2.39 -10.76
N VAL A 161 15.25 1.68 -9.66
CA VAL A 161 14.22 0.67 -9.40
C VAL A 161 12.99 1.34 -8.83
N VAL A 162 11.91 1.26 -9.56
CA VAL A 162 10.60 1.72 -9.13
C VAL A 162 9.73 0.52 -8.82
N ALA A 163 9.35 0.34 -7.55
CA ALA A 163 8.27 -0.60 -7.22
C ALA A 163 6.94 0.04 -7.60
N ILE A 164 6.23 -0.65 -8.46
CA ILE A 164 4.90 -0.23 -8.90
C ILE A 164 3.85 -0.85 -7.95
N GLY A 165 4.03 -0.64 -6.68
CA GLY A 165 3.13 -1.15 -5.64
C GLY A 165 3.74 -2.26 -4.78
N PRO A 166 3.20 -2.48 -3.59
CA PRO A 166 3.73 -3.47 -2.66
C PRO A 166 3.47 -4.93 -3.06
N TRP A 167 2.59 -5.15 -4.00
CA TRP A 167 2.03 -6.47 -4.36
C TRP A 167 2.29 -6.88 -5.80
N GLN A 168 2.95 -6.04 -6.57
CA GLN A 168 2.98 -6.19 -8.01
C GLN A 168 4.40 -6.02 -8.57
N VAL A 169 4.47 -5.98 -9.84
CA VAL A 169 5.63 -5.91 -10.70
C VAL A 169 6.70 -4.92 -10.24
N MET A 170 7.93 -5.36 -10.14
CA MET A 170 9.08 -4.48 -10.04
C MET A 170 9.47 -3.97 -11.43
N GLY A 171 9.49 -2.65 -11.59
CA GLY A 171 10.01 -1.99 -12.76
C GLY A 171 11.40 -1.41 -12.49
N SER A 172 12.30 -1.54 -13.45
CA SER A 172 13.54 -0.78 -13.50
C SER A 172 13.41 0.33 -14.54
N VAL A 173 13.78 1.54 -14.18
CA VAL A 173 13.85 2.66 -15.09
C VAL A 173 15.33 2.99 -15.29
N SER A 174 15.79 2.91 -16.54
CA SER A 174 17.16 3.30 -16.92
C SER A 174 17.34 4.82 -16.77
N GLU A 175 18.36 5.25 -16.06
CA GLU A 175 18.71 6.68 -15.97
C GLU A 175 19.40 7.21 -17.24
N VAL A 176 19.71 6.33 -18.19
CA VAL A 176 20.40 6.69 -19.44
C VAL A 176 19.40 7.09 -20.53
N ASP A 177 18.28 6.39 -20.63
CA ASP A 177 17.34 6.55 -21.76
C ASP A 177 15.86 6.48 -21.32
N ASP A 178 15.58 6.52 -20.02
CA ASP A 178 14.25 6.41 -19.42
C ASP A 178 13.48 5.14 -19.85
N SER A 179 14.16 4.14 -20.39
CA SER A 179 13.51 2.87 -20.72
C SER A 179 13.04 2.15 -19.48
N VAL A 180 11.89 1.49 -19.57
CA VAL A 180 11.28 0.75 -18.46
C VAL A 180 11.35 -0.74 -18.76
N SER A 181 11.91 -1.51 -17.86
CA SER A 181 11.94 -2.97 -17.92
C SER A 181 11.25 -3.58 -16.69
N VAL A 182 10.61 -4.73 -16.89
CA VAL A 182 10.05 -5.52 -15.78
C VAL A 182 11.15 -6.44 -15.28
N VAL A 183 11.48 -6.35 -14.00
CA VAL A 183 12.54 -7.14 -13.36
C VAL A 183 12.02 -8.26 -12.46
N GLY A 184 10.73 -8.29 -12.17
CA GLY A 184 10.10 -9.35 -11.40
C GLY A 184 8.57 -9.24 -11.41
N THR A 185 7.91 -10.37 -11.25
CA THR A 185 6.45 -10.49 -11.12
C THR A 185 6.09 -11.29 -9.87
#